data_9ff96966661a375ada60467167bcde4e
#
_entry.id   9ff96966661a375ada60467167bcde4e
#
_cell.length_a   1.000
_cell.length_b   1.000
_cell.length_c   1.000
_cell.angle_alpha   90.00
_cell.angle_beta   90.00
_cell.angle_gamma   90.00
#
_symmetry.space_group_name_H-M   'P 1'
#
loop_
_entity.id
_entity.type
_entity.pdbx_description
1 polymer ?
#
loop_
_entity_poly.entity_id
_entity_poly.type
_entity_poly.pdbx_seq_one_letter_code
_entity_poly.pdbx_strand_id
1 'polypeptide(L)' 'MGWEYLIGLVLSVLLLAYLVYALLRPESF' A
#
# COMPACT_ATOMS: atom_id res chain seq x y z
N MET A 1 -13.39 7.02 -15.34
CA MET A 1 -13.63 7.10 -13.94
C MET A 1 -14.13 5.83 -13.43
N GLY A 2 -14.15 5.30 -12.60
CA GLY A 2 -14.69 4.06 -12.15
C GLY A 2 -13.62 3.08 -11.83
N TRP A 3 -13.38 2.23 -12.76
CA TRP A 3 -12.43 1.16 -12.54
C TRP A 3 -11.03 1.66 -12.26
N GLU A 4 -10.58 2.61 -13.05
CA GLU A 4 -9.23 3.13 -12.87
C GLU A 4 -9.06 3.76 -11.52
N TYR A 5 -10.09 4.46 -11.06
CA TYR A 5 -10.03 5.10 -9.77
C TYR A 5 -9.92 4.05 -8.66
N LEU A 6 -10.72 3.00 -8.77
CA LEU A 6 -10.70 1.94 -7.78
C LEU A 6 -9.36 1.22 -7.74
N ILE A 7 -8.83 0.94 -8.91
CA ILE A 7 -7.55 0.24 -9.00
C ILE A 7 -6.44 1.08 -8.36
N GLY A 8 -6.41 2.35 -8.68
CA GLY A 8 -5.40 3.22 -8.10
C GLY A 8 -5.53 3.33 -6.60
N LEU A 9 -6.75 3.39 -6.12
CA LEU A 9 -6.99 3.50 -4.69
C LEU A 9 -6.53 2.25 -3.97
N VAL A 10 -6.83 1.08 -4.52
CA VAL A 10 -6.41 -0.18 -3.90
C VAL A 10 -4.89 -0.26 -3.87
N LEU A 11 -4.25 0.08 -4.98
CA LEU A 11 -2.80 0.04 -5.04
C LEU A 11 -2.18 0.99 -4.03
N SER A 12 -2.75 2.17 -3.90
CA SER A 12 -2.23 3.15 -2.97
C SER A 12 -2.32 2.64 -1.54
N VAL A 13 -3.44 2.05 -1.18
CA VAL A 13 -3.64 1.52 0.15
C VAL A 13 -2.64 0.40 0.43
N LEU A 14 -2.42 -0.46 -0.56
CA LEU A 14 -1.48 -1.56 -0.39
C LEU A 14 -0.07 -1.04 -0.18
N LEU A 15 0.32 -0.04 -0.95
CA LEU A 15 1.64 0.53 -0.80
C LEU A 15 1.81 1.19 0.55
N LEU A 16 0.81 1.92 0.99
CA LEU A 16 0.88 2.56 2.30
C LEU A 16 0.99 1.52 3.41
N ALA A 17 0.20 0.49 3.32
CA ALA A 17 0.24 -0.58 4.32
C ALA A 17 1.61 -1.23 4.34
N TYR A 18 2.17 -1.43 3.16
CA TYR A 18 3.48 -2.03 3.05
C TYR A 18 4.55 -1.17 3.72
N LEU A 19 4.48 0.14 3.47
CA LEU A 19 5.44 1.06 4.07
C LEU A 19 5.32 1.08 5.58
N VAL A 20 4.09 1.14 6.07
CA VAL A 20 3.87 1.15 7.51
C VAL A 20 4.38 -0.14 8.13
N TYR A 21 4.12 -1.25 7.48
CA TYR A 21 4.57 -2.53 7.98
C TYR A 21 6.09 -2.59 8.05
N ALA A 22 6.73 -2.06 7.02
CA ALA A 22 8.19 -2.05 6.97
C ALA A 22 8.78 -1.19 8.10
N LEU A 23 8.10 -0.11 8.43
CA LEU A 23 8.54 0.76 9.50
C LEU A 23 8.42 0.07 10.85
N LEU A 24 7.34 -0.66 11.05
CA LEU A 24 7.14 -1.36 12.31
C LEU A 24 8.08 -2.54 12.45
N ARG A 25 8.47 -3.15 11.35
CA ARG A 25 9.39 -4.28 11.38
C ARG A 25 10.58 -4.01 10.47
N PRO A 26 11.51 -3.20 10.96
CA PRO A 26 12.66 -2.84 10.14
C PRO A 26 13.58 -4.01 9.83
N GLU A 27 13.49 -5.04 10.61
CA GLU A 27 14.36 -6.17 10.37
C GLU A 27 13.65 -7.32 9.70
N SER A 28 12.70 -7.01 8.89
CA SER A 28 12.02 -8.07 8.17
C SER A 28 12.82 -8.51 6.97
N PHE A 29 14.08 -8.31 6.91
CA PHE A 29 14.82 -8.57 5.73
C PHE A 29 15.66 -9.85 5.79
#